data_0cd8ee5a934ef31d0d822f1cd69bb71d
#
_entry.id   0cd8ee5a934ef31d0d822f1cd69bb71d
#
_cell.length_a   1.000
_cell.length_b   1.000
_cell.length_c   1.000
_cell.angle_alpha   90.00
_cell.angle_beta   90.00
_cell.angle_gamma   90.00
#
_symmetry.space_group_name_H-M   'P 1'
#
loop_
_entity.id
_entity.type
_entity.pdbx_description
1 polymer ?
#
loop_
_entity_poly.entity_id
_entity_poly.type
_entity_poly.pdbx_seq_one_letter_code
_entity_poly.pdbx_strand_id
1 'polypeptide(L)'
;NNIKVSVLGSDGYTCQIPRIKEGMKLLGHTLSEDSPDLIYSNDPKGYEKALILKEKYPNAYLIFNFLDIPWHIENIERQTELLVKNFFLKADAVSVISSKVQKDMAKFYDKKIHVIYNPIKDVYFDEKIKKNNMFLYVGRANDPVKRIKLVHDSIIKIPEGLKNIKICGSENPGFGNYVGVISDKDLNKLYNSSKFVLLPSKAEGIGLPMIEGMICGTIPVTCSDNLTAREFSPSEFICEPNAQSIVNKIEELDKEYETKREMALKLGEKYKIQFDKKTIAKNIIDIFNSEKN
;
A
#
# COMPACT_ATOMS: atom_id res chain seq x y z
N ASN A 1 -28.07 -3.50 8.28
CA ASN A 1 -28.32 -3.02 9.66
C ASN A 1 -27.18 -2.10 10.09
N ASN A 2 -27.52 -0.97 10.75
CA ASN A 2 -26.52 -0.10 11.37
C ASN A 2 -25.90 -0.83 12.58
N ILE A 3 -24.57 -0.85 12.67
CA ILE A 3 -23.82 -1.36 13.82
C ILE A 3 -22.92 -0.29 14.40
N LYS A 4 -22.52 -0.44 15.65
CA LYS A 4 -21.50 0.41 16.29
C LYS A 4 -20.11 -0.17 16.02
N VAL A 5 -19.23 0.62 15.43
CA VAL A 5 -17.86 0.20 15.06
C VAL A 5 -16.83 1.05 15.77
N SER A 6 -15.89 0.42 16.44
CA SER A 6 -14.66 1.06 16.93
C SER A 6 -13.52 0.76 15.96
N VAL A 7 -12.93 1.82 15.38
CA VAL A 7 -11.75 1.72 14.49
C VAL A 7 -10.57 2.37 15.18
N LEU A 8 -9.59 1.55 15.57
CA LEU A 8 -8.47 1.93 16.42
C LEU A 8 -7.14 1.81 15.68
N GLY A 9 -6.24 2.73 15.92
CA GLY A 9 -4.90 2.77 15.38
C GLY A 9 -4.32 4.17 15.46
N SER A 10 -3.06 4.30 15.08
CA SER A 10 -2.44 5.62 14.96
C SER A 10 -2.89 6.32 13.68
N ASP A 11 -3.06 7.62 13.76
CA ASP A 11 -3.28 8.49 12.58
C ASP A 11 -1.98 8.70 11.77
N GLY A 12 -1.04 7.73 11.89
CA GLY A 12 0.29 7.81 11.34
C GLY A 12 0.36 7.91 9.82
N TYR A 13 1.56 7.81 9.31
CA TYR A 13 2.02 8.11 7.96
C TYR A 13 1.14 7.57 6.81
N THR A 14 0.39 6.50 7.03
CA THR A 14 -0.47 5.89 6.01
C THR A 14 -1.90 6.43 5.99
N CYS A 15 -2.31 7.20 6.98
CA CYS A 15 -3.66 7.79 7.11
C CYS A 15 -4.83 6.81 6.85
N GLN A 16 -4.66 5.54 7.15
CA GLN A 16 -5.64 4.49 6.82
C GLN A 16 -6.83 4.51 7.75
N ILE A 17 -6.60 4.72 9.04
CA ILE A 17 -7.65 4.75 10.06
C ILE A 17 -8.71 5.81 9.76
N PRO A 18 -8.36 7.08 9.44
CA PRO A 18 -9.35 8.07 9.05
C PRO A 18 -10.19 7.66 7.85
N ARG A 19 -9.59 7.04 6.81
CA ARG A 19 -10.32 6.57 5.62
C ARG A 19 -11.24 5.39 5.91
N ILE A 20 -10.81 4.46 6.75
CA ILE A 20 -11.64 3.34 7.18
C ILE A 20 -12.85 3.87 7.99
N LYS A 21 -12.62 4.82 8.91
CA LYS A 21 -13.68 5.50 9.66
C LYS A 21 -14.68 6.19 8.73
N GLU A 22 -14.19 6.90 7.72
CA GLU A 22 -15.04 7.54 6.72
C GLU A 22 -15.84 6.49 5.92
N GLY A 23 -15.22 5.41 5.48
CA GLY A 23 -15.88 4.30 4.80
C GLY A 23 -17.00 3.68 5.63
N MET A 24 -16.78 3.49 6.92
CA MET A 24 -17.82 2.98 7.85
C MET A 24 -19.04 3.93 7.93
N LYS A 25 -18.78 5.25 8.02
CA LYS A 25 -19.86 6.27 8.01
C LYS A 25 -20.63 6.25 6.68
N LEU A 26 -19.93 6.13 5.53
CA LEU A 26 -20.57 6.05 4.21
C LEU A 26 -21.46 4.81 4.04
N LEU A 27 -21.19 3.75 4.80
CA LEU A 27 -22.03 2.55 4.86
C LEU A 27 -23.21 2.68 5.86
N GLY A 28 -23.31 3.79 6.58
CA GLY A 28 -24.37 4.04 7.56
C GLY A 28 -24.09 3.44 8.94
N HIS A 29 -22.81 3.08 9.24
CA HIS A 29 -22.42 2.59 10.57
C HIS A 29 -22.06 3.73 11.51
N THR A 30 -22.26 3.50 12.82
CA THR A 30 -21.94 4.48 13.87
C THR A 30 -20.56 4.22 14.43
N LEU A 31 -19.68 5.22 14.40
CA LEU A 31 -18.38 5.13 15.08
C LEU A 31 -18.54 5.36 16.57
N SER A 32 -18.16 4.39 17.39
CA SER A 32 -18.25 4.48 18.85
C SER A 32 -17.28 3.53 19.54
N GLU A 33 -16.70 3.97 20.64
CA GLU A 33 -15.98 3.12 21.60
C GLU A 33 -16.87 2.70 22.77
N ASP A 34 -18.10 3.20 22.81
CA ASP A 34 -19.10 2.77 23.81
C ASP A 34 -19.99 1.68 23.24
N SER A 35 -19.90 0.50 23.86
CA SER A 35 -20.62 -0.70 23.46
C SER A 35 -20.55 -1.01 21.96
N PRO A 36 -19.33 -1.15 21.37
CA PRO A 36 -19.20 -1.48 19.96
C PRO A 36 -19.66 -2.91 19.68
N ASP A 37 -20.24 -3.12 18.49
CA ASP A 37 -20.51 -4.46 17.94
C ASP A 37 -19.26 -5.04 17.30
N LEU A 38 -18.42 -4.17 16.69
CA LEU A 38 -17.20 -4.51 16.00
C LEU A 38 -16.04 -3.59 16.44
N ILE A 39 -14.89 -4.19 16.71
CA ILE A 39 -13.62 -3.53 16.99
C ILE A 39 -12.66 -3.91 15.87
N TYR A 40 -12.09 -2.92 15.18
CA TYR A 40 -11.08 -3.11 14.14
C TYR A 40 -9.82 -2.32 14.46
N SER A 41 -8.65 -2.93 14.32
CA SER A 41 -7.37 -2.24 14.53
C SER A 41 -6.28 -2.74 13.60
N ASN A 42 -5.33 -1.86 13.21
CA ASN A 42 -4.30 -2.14 12.22
C ASN A 42 -2.87 -1.78 12.62
N ASP A 43 -2.61 -1.45 13.87
CA ASP A 43 -1.25 -1.20 14.36
C ASP A 43 -1.08 -1.60 15.84
N PRO A 44 0.16 -1.79 16.33
CA PRO A 44 0.41 -2.26 17.71
C PRO A 44 -0.22 -1.39 18.80
N LYS A 45 -0.24 -0.04 18.64
CA LYS A 45 -0.89 0.86 19.61
C LYS A 45 -2.41 0.69 19.61
N GLY A 46 -2.97 0.47 18.41
CA GLY A 46 -4.38 0.15 18.25
C GLY A 46 -4.72 -1.23 18.82
N TYR A 47 -3.85 -2.23 18.68
CA TYR A 47 -4.08 -3.58 19.25
C TYR A 47 -4.21 -3.56 20.76
N GLU A 48 -3.34 -2.83 21.47
CA GLU A 48 -3.43 -2.68 22.93
C GLU A 48 -4.78 -2.08 23.36
N LYS A 49 -5.18 -0.97 22.73
CA LYS A 49 -6.48 -0.33 23.00
C LYS A 49 -7.65 -1.24 22.67
N ALA A 50 -7.56 -1.99 21.58
CA ALA A 50 -8.59 -2.92 21.14
C ALA A 50 -8.78 -4.07 22.13
N LEU A 51 -7.71 -4.61 22.72
CA LEU A 51 -7.83 -5.63 23.77
C LEU A 51 -8.47 -5.09 25.03
N ILE A 52 -8.13 -3.88 25.48
CA ILE A 52 -8.77 -3.23 26.63
C ILE A 52 -10.28 -3.06 26.36
N LEU A 53 -10.63 -2.64 25.14
CA LEU A 53 -12.02 -2.46 24.75
C LEU A 53 -12.78 -3.79 24.66
N LYS A 54 -12.12 -4.85 24.16
CA LYS A 54 -12.67 -6.22 24.10
C LYS A 54 -12.91 -6.79 25.51
N GLU A 55 -12.04 -6.52 26.48
CA GLU A 55 -12.24 -6.91 27.89
C GLU A 55 -13.47 -6.21 28.48
N LYS A 56 -13.64 -4.91 28.18
CA LYS A 56 -14.82 -4.14 28.63
C LYS A 56 -16.12 -4.59 27.95
N TYR A 57 -16.05 -4.99 26.69
CA TYR A 57 -17.17 -5.42 25.88
C TYR A 57 -16.90 -6.81 25.25
N PRO A 58 -17.02 -7.90 26.01
CA PRO A 58 -16.62 -9.24 25.57
C PRO A 58 -17.38 -9.75 24.34
N ASN A 59 -18.60 -9.28 24.12
CA ASN A 59 -19.44 -9.66 22.96
C ASN A 59 -19.10 -8.90 21.67
N ALA A 60 -18.27 -7.85 21.73
CA ALA A 60 -17.81 -7.15 20.55
C ALA A 60 -16.91 -8.06 19.71
N TYR A 61 -17.11 -8.10 18.40
CA TYR A 61 -16.27 -8.88 17.49
C TYR A 61 -14.96 -8.14 17.23
N LEU A 62 -13.82 -8.79 17.38
CA LEU A 62 -12.50 -8.19 17.27
C LEU A 62 -11.77 -8.65 16.02
N ILE A 63 -11.42 -7.70 15.14
CA ILE A 63 -10.58 -7.93 13.96
C ILE A 63 -9.25 -7.18 14.11
N PHE A 64 -8.13 -7.89 14.03
CA PHE A 64 -6.82 -7.30 13.85
C PHE A 64 -6.38 -7.39 12.39
N ASN A 65 -5.90 -6.28 11.84
CA ASN A 65 -5.31 -6.21 10.52
C ASN A 65 -3.81 -5.98 10.62
N PHE A 66 -3.03 -6.74 9.87
CA PHE A 66 -1.57 -6.67 9.87
C PHE A 66 -1.05 -6.11 8.54
N LEU A 67 -0.10 -5.18 8.63
CA LEU A 67 0.36 -4.42 7.47
C LEU A 67 1.47 -5.11 6.68
N ASP A 68 2.52 -5.58 7.36
CA ASP A 68 3.65 -6.30 6.72
C ASP A 68 4.63 -6.86 7.75
N ILE A 69 5.44 -7.86 7.33
CA ILE A 69 6.60 -8.33 8.08
C ILE A 69 7.85 -7.72 7.44
N PRO A 70 8.55 -6.82 8.13
CA PRO A 70 9.77 -6.22 7.60
C PRO A 70 10.97 -7.18 7.73
N TRP A 71 11.08 -8.15 6.85
CA TRP A 71 12.07 -9.23 6.86
C TRP A 71 13.53 -8.79 6.95
N HIS A 72 13.82 -7.53 6.67
CA HIS A 72 15.17 -6.95 6.77
C HIS A 72 15.54 -6.51 8.19
N ILE A 73 14.60 -6.57 9.14
CA ILE A 73 14.84 -6.21 10.54
C ILE A 73 15.33 -7.44 11.29
N GLU A 74 16.37 -7.25 12.10
CA GLU A 74 16.91 -8.30 12.96
C GLU A 74 15.86 -8.82 13.97
N ASN A 75 15.85 -10.14 14.20
CA ASN A 75 14.91 -10.81 15.10
C ASN A 75 13.42 -10.63 14.75
N ILE A 76 13.10 -10.29 13.50
CA ILE A 76 11.71 -10.04 13.09
C ILE A 76 10.80 -11.27 13.27
N GLU A 77 11.31 -12.47 13.07
CA GLU A 77 10.56 -13.72 13.27
C GLU A 77 10.06 -13.82 14.72
N ARG A 78 10.97 -13.65 15.70
CA ARG A 78 10.61 -13.66 17.12
C ARG A 78 9.64 -12.53 17.47
N GLN A 79 9.83 -11.36 16.91
CA GLN A 79 8.91 -10.23 17.12
C GLN A 79 7.52 -10.55 16.58
N THR A 80 7.44 -11.20 15.40
CA THR A 80 6.18 -11.62 14.77
C THR A 80 5.50 -12.72 15.61
N GLU A 81 6.25 -13.71 16.10
CA GLU A 81 5.71 -14.73 17.01
C GLU A 81 5.11 -14.13 18.28
N LEU A 82 5.80 -13.15 18.88
CA LEU A 82 5.29 -12.43 20.05
C LEU A 82 4.02 -11.62 19.73
N LEU A 83 3.97 -10.97 18.56
CA LEU A 83 2.80 -10.24 18.12
C LEU A 83 1.59 -11.19 17.96
N VAL A 84 1.79 -12.33 17.32
CA VAL A 84 0.76 -13.36 17.16
C VAL A 84 0.26 -13.83 18.51
N LYS A 85 1.18 -14.21 19.41
CA LYS A 85 0.86 -14.71 20.76
C LYS A 85 0.11 -13.67 21.59
N ASN A 86 0.57 -12.43 21.58
CA ASN A 86 0.05 -11.39 22.47
C ASN A 86 -1.25 -10.77 21.97
N PHE A 87 -1.48 -10.76 20.64
CA PHE A 87 -2.61 -10.07 20.03
C PHE A 87 -3.47 -11.00 19.15
N PHE A 88 -2.91 -11.59 18.09
CA PHE A 88 -3.72 -12.22 17.05
C PHE A 88 -4.45 -13.47 17.51
N LEU A 89 -3.88 -14.25 18.44
CA LEU A 89 -4.57 -15.40 19.04
C LEU A 89 -5.76 -15.00 19.92
N LYS A 90 -5.87 -13.72 20.31
CA LYS A 90 -6.98 -13.19 21.11
C LYS A 90 -8.07 -12.51 20.25
N ALA A 91 -7.84 -12.38 18.94
CA ALA A 91 -8.81 -11.81 18.01
C ALA A 91 -9.82 -12.87 17.55
N ASP A 92 -11.02 -12.42 17.21
CA ASP A 92 -12.04 -13.27 16.57
C ASP A 92 -11.67 -13.52 15.10
N ALA A 93 -11.05 -12.55 14.42
CA ALA A 93 -10.49 -12.71 13.08
C ALA A 93 -9.20 -11.91 12.90
N VAL A 94 -8.37 -12.37 11.95
CA VAL A 94 -7.15 -11.69 11.52
C VAL A 94 -7.21 -11.44 10.02
N SER A 95 -6.83 -10.23 9.62
CA SER A 95 -6.68 -9.85 8.22
C SER A 95 -5.31 -9.26 7.96
N VAL A 96 -4.92 -9.26 6.69
CA VAL A 96 -3.66 -8.69 6.18
C VAL A 96 -3.93 -7.91 4.91
N ILE A 97 -2.97 -7.10 4.47
CA ILE A 97 -3.18 -6.13 3.39
C ILE A 97 -2.90 -6.63 1.98
N SER A 98 -2.38 -7.85 1.82
CA SER A 98 -2.13 -8.44 0.50
C SER A 98 -1.95 -9.95 0.59
N SER A 99 -2.03 -10.65 -0.54
CA SER A 99 -1.76 -12.10 -0.59
C SER A 99 -0.32 -12.45 -0.24
N LYS A 100 0.62 -11.55 -0.52
CA LYS A 100 2.02 -11.70 -0.08
C LYS A 100 2.12 -11.73 1.45
N VAL A 101 1.50 -10.75 2.12
CA VAL A 101 1.50 -10.67 3.59
C VAL A 101 0.73 -11.85 4.20
N GLN A 102 -0.34 -12.32 3.54
CA GLN A 102 -1.06 -13.53 3.96
C GLN A 102 -0.15 -14.77 3.99
N LYS A 103 0.63 -14.98 2.93
CA LYS A 103 1.59 -16.09 2.86
C LYS A 103 2.69 -15.99 3.93
N ASP A 104 3.17 -14.78 4.19
CA ASP A 104 4.18 -14.55 5.21
C ASP A 104 3.62 -14.79 6.61
N MET A 105 2.44 -14.27 6.91
CA MET A 105 1.78 -14.43 8.22
C MET A 105 1.38 -15.89 8.49
N ALA A 106 1.06 -16.68 7.47
CA ALA A 106 0.72 -18.10 7.59
C ALA A 106 1.86 -18.96 8.15
N LYS A 107 3.09 -18.45 8.18
CA LYS A 107 4.23 -19.11 8.85
C LYS A 107 4.14 -19.05 10.39
N PHE A 108 3.37 -18.10 10.93
CA PHE A 108 3.27 -17.79 12.36
C PHE A 108 1.86 -17.94 12.93
N TYR A 109 0.84 -18.01 12.06
CA TYR A 109 -0.56 -18.04 12.44
C TYR A 109 -1.29 -19.11 11.62
N ASP A 110 -1.84 -20.12 12.29
CA ASP A 110 -2.40 -21.35 11.71
C ASP A 110 -3.90 -21.28 11.43
N LYS A 111 -4.57 -20.18 11.85
CA LYS A 111 -5.99 -19.99 11.57
C LYS A 111 -6.19 -19.24 10.25
N LYS A 112 -7.45 -19.12 9.84
CA LYS A 112 -7.85 -18.37 8.64
C LYS A 112 -7.37 -16.92 8.70
N ILE A 113 -6.72 -16.47 7.64
CA ILE A 113 -6.25 -15.11 7.45
C ILE A 113 -7.01 -14.50 6.28
N HIS A 114 -7.74 -13.41 6.53
CA HIS A 114 -8.42 -12.66 5.50
C HIS A 114 -7.50 -11.66 4.81
N VAL A 115 -7.80 -11.26 3.58
CA VAL A 115 -7.10 -10.18 2.88
C VAL A 115 -8.02 -8.97 2.79
N ILE A 116 -7.60 -7.85 3.39
CA ILE A 116 -8.27 -6.55 3.31
C ILE A 116 -7.22 -5.52 2.93
N TYR A 117 -7.33 -4.97 1.73
CA TYR A 117 -6.40 -3.95 1.25
C TYR A 117 -6.50 -2.65 2.06
N ASN A 118 -5.44 -1.84 1.98
CA ASN A 118 -5.47 -0.50 2.54
C ASN A 118 -6.25 0.45 1.62
N PRO A 119 -7.12 1.30 2.14
CA PRO A 119 -7.81 2.28 1.32
C PRO A 119 -6.83 3.33 0.78
N ILE A 120 -6.90 3.63 -0.51
CA ILE A 120 -6.16 4.73 -1.14
C ILE A 120 -6.88 6.06 -0.91
N LYS A 121 -6.17 7.15 -1.19
CA LYS A 121 -6.73 8.51 -1.13
C LYS A 121 -7.53 8.81 -2.40
N ASP A 122 -8.64 9.51 -2.27
CA ASP A 122 -9.53 9.88 -3.38
C ASP A 122 -8.93 10.93 -4.33
N VAL A 123 -7.79 11.51 -3.95
CA VAL A 123 -7.14 12.61 -4.68
C VAL A 123 -6.51 12.17 -6.00
N TYR A 124 -6.26 10.87 -6.19
CA TYR A 124 -5.62 10.36 -7.39
C TYR A 124 -6.60 10.10 -8.51
N PHE A 125 -6.34 10.69 -9.67
CA PHE A 125 -7.11 10.53 -10.91
C PHE A 125 -6.29 10.97 -12.13
N ASP A 126 -6.65 10.51 -13.32
CA ASP A 126 -6.03 10.94 -14.58
C ASP A 126 -6.51 12.35 -14.94
N GLU A 127 -5.60 13.33 -14.84
CA GLU A 127 -5.87 14.74 -15.23
C GLU A 127 -5.82 14.94 -16.75
N LYS A 128 -5.48 13.92 -17.53
CA LYS A 128 -5.33 13.97 -19.02
C LYS A 128 -4.35 15.03 -19.49
N ILE A 129 -3.34 15.33 -18.69
CA ILE A 129 -2.29 16.31 -19.03
C ILE A 129 -1.11 15.65 -19.73
N LYS A 130 -0.32 16.48 -20.42
CA LYS A 130 0.92 16.02 -21.07
C LYS A 130 1.95 15.60 -20.02
N LYS A 131 2.59 14.46 -20.24
CA LYS A 131 3.72 13.98 -19.43
C LYS A 131 4.98 14.79 -19.73
N ASN A 132 5.42 15.57 -18.76
CA ASN A 132 6.60 16.47 -18.88
C ASN A 132 7.87 15.89 -18.27
N ASN A 133 7.70 14.97 -17.30
CA ASN A 133 8.81 14.26 -16.65
C ASN A 133 8.90 12.85 -17.18
N MET A 134 10.11 12.34 -17.34
CA MET A 134 10.30 10.94 -17.72
C MET A 134 10.04 10.03 -16.51
N PHE A 135 10.63 10.36 -15.36
CA PHE A 135 10.68 9.49 -14.19
C PHE A 135 10.18 10.16 -12.92
N LEU A 136 9.55 9.36 -12.08
CA LEU A 136 9.17 9.69 -10.72
C LEU A 136 9.64 8.57 -9.78
N TYR A 137 10.21 8.93 -8.63
CA TYR A 137 10.40 8.04 -7.50
C TYR A 137 9.64 8.58 -6.30
N VAL A 138 8.89 7.71 -5.61
CA VAL A 138 8.15 8.05 -4.40
C VAL A 138 8.50 7.04 -3.31
N GLY A 139 9.15 7.50 -2.25
CA GLY A 139 9.51 6.62 -1.14
C GLY A 139 10.60 7.19 -0.23
N ARG A 140 10.94 6.40 0.81
CA ARG A 140 12.03 6.69 1.74
C ARG A 140 13.36 6.28 1.11
N ALA A 141 14.17 7.27 0.76
CA ALA A 141 15.43 7.02 0.06
C ALA A 141 16.48 6.30 0.93
N ASN A 142 16.45 6.47 2.25
CA ASN A 142 17.36 5.81 3.18
C ASN A 142 16.94 4.38 3.58
N ASP A 143 15.77 3.91 3.16
CA ASP A 143 15.32 2.54 3.39
C ASP A 143 15.97 1.59 2.37
N PRO A 144 16.85 0.66 2.80
CA PRO A 144 17.59 -0.21 1.88
C PRO A 144 16.66 -1.11 1.06
N VAL A 145 15.45 -1.41 1.56
CA VAL A 145 14.44 -2.20 0.84
C VAL A 145 13.92 -1.46 -0.38
N LYS A 146 13.93 -0.12 -0.37
CA LYS A 146 13.47 0.73 -1.47
C LYS A 146 14.47 0.85 -2.62
N ARG A 147 15.73 0.47 -2.40
CA ARG A 147 16.79 0.40 -3.42
C ARG A 147 16.97 1.69 -4.24
N ILE A 148 17.02 2.85 -3.57
CA ILE A 148 17.23 4.14 -4.25
C ILE A 148 18.53 4.16 -5.08
N LYS A 149 19.57 3.44 -4.63
CA LYS A 149 20.81 3.29 -5.39
C LYS A 149 20.56 2.63 -6.75
N LEU A 150 19.68 1.64 -6.81
CA LEU A 150 19.34 0.97 -8.08
C LEU A 150 18.61 1.93 -9.04
N VAL A 151 17.79 2.85 -8.51
CA VAL A 151 17.21 3.94 -9.32
C VAL A 151 18.33 4.79 -9.91
N HIS A 152 19.27 5.27 -9.10
CA HIS A 152 20.42 6.07 -9.57
C HIS A 152 21.21 5.33 -10.66
N ASP A 153 21.65 4.10 -10.39
CA ASP A 153 22.47 3.30 -11.30
C ASP A 153 21.77 3.00 -12.64
N SER A 154 20.44 3.02 -12.65
CA SER A 154 19.63 2.87 -13.86
C SER A 154 19.55 4.18 -14.65
N ILE A 155 19.14 5.27 -14.00
CA ILE A 155 18.86 6.54 -14.70
C ILE A 155 20.11 7.23 -15.25
N ILE A 156 21.30 7.03 -14.66
CA ILE A 156 22.56 7.55 -15.21
C ILE A 156 22.91 6.92 -16.57
N LYS A 157 22.34 5.76 -16.90
CA LYS A 157 22.52 5.09 -18.20
C LYS A 157 21.57 5.62 -19.28
N ILE A 158 20.59 6.43 -18.90
CA ILE A 158 19.59 7.01 -19.81
C ILE A 158 19.97 8.45 -20.10
N PRO A 159 20.05 8.89 -21.38
CA PRO A 159 20.33 10.27 -21.71
C PRO A 159 19.41 11.24 -20.95
N GLU A 160 19.99 12.27 -20.32
CA GLU A 160 19.28 13.26 -19.51
C GLU A 160 18.49 12.67 -18.29
N GLY A 161 18.70 11.40 -17.93
CA GLY A 161 17.94 10.70 -16.89
C GLY A 161 17.94 11.45 -15.55
N LEU A 162 19.09 11.93 -15.09
CA LEU A 162 19.22 12.70 -13.84
C LEU A 162 18.44 14.03 -13.87
N LYS A 163 18.32 14.68 -15.04
CA LYS A 163 17.54 15.91 -15.19
C LYS A 163 16.04 15.65 -15.24
N ASN A 164 15.65 14.45 -15.68
CA ASN A 164 14.26 14.09 -15.97
C ASN A 164 13.61 13.20 -14.90
N ILE A 165 14.26 13.05 -13.72
CA ILE A 165 13.66 12.36 -12.57
C ILE A 165 13.24 13.36 -11.50
N LYS A 166 12.03 13.18 -10.98
CA LYS A 166 11.53 13.79 -9.73
C LYS A 166 11.60 12.77 -8.60
N ILE A 167 12.04 13.21 -7.43
CA ILE A 167 12.18 12.35 -6.24
C ILE A 167 11.38 12.96 -5.10
N CYS A 168 10.35 12.24 -4.66
CA CYS A 168 9.46 12.60 -3.58
C CYS A 168 9.66 11.67 -2.37
N GLY A 169 9.91 12.23 -1.20
CA GLY A 169 10.14 11.46 0.04
C GLY A 169 10.73 12.29 1.15
N SER A 170 10.95 11.65 2.29
CA SER A 170 11.47 12.32 3.49
C SER A 170 12.97 12.64 3.43
N GLU A 171 13.74 11.91 2.61
CA GLU A 171 15.20 12.04 2.53
C GLU A 171 15.66 12.39 1.11
N ASN A 172 16.60 13.34 1.03
CA ASN A 172 17.24 13.70 -0.23
C ASN A 172 18.35 12.69 -0.56
N PRO A 173 18.24 11.94 -1.67
CA PRO A 173 19.26 10.95 -2.03
C PRO A 173 20.53 11.55 -2.64
N GLY A 174 20.59 12.88 -2.83
CA GLY A 174 21.75 13.56 -3.39
C GLY A 174 21.84 13.54 -4.92
N PHE A 175 20.80 13.14 -5.63
CA PHE A 175 20.74 13.17 -7.10
C PHE A 175 19.32 13.47 -7.59
N GLY A 176 19.19 13.79 -8.89
CA GLY A 176 17.90 14.11 -9.50
C GLY A 176 17.27 15.41 -8.97
N ASN A 177 15.99 15.58 -9.22
CA ASN A 177 15.22 16.73 -8.74
C ASN A 177 14.43 16.33 -7.49
N TYR A 178 15.04 16.51 -6.32
CA TYR A 178 14.38 16.25 -5.05
C TYR A 178 13.35 17.32 -4.72
N VAL A 179 12.12 16.91 -4.44
CA VAL A 179 10.98 17.79 -4.13
C VAL A 179 10.52 17.71 -2.68
N GLY A 180 11.10 16.81 -1.88
CA GLY A 180 10.70 16.62 -0.48
C GLY A 180 9.37 15.87 -0.30
N VAL A 181 8.81 16.01 0.90
CA VAL A 181 7.43 15.58 1.19
C VAL A 181 6.49 16.68 0.75
N ILE A 182 5.56 16.36 -0.12
CA ILE A 182 4.62 17.31 -0.72
C ILE A 182 3.17 16.95 -0.38
N SER A 183 2.24 17.84 -0.68
CA SER A 183 0.82 17.59 -0.51
C SER A 183 0.33 16.45 -1.44
N ASP A 184 -0.75 15.77 -1.06
CA ASP A 184 -1.36 14.72 -1.90
C ASP A 184 -1.80 15.28 -3.26
N LYS A 185 -2.29 16.52 -3.29
CA LYS A 185 -2.65 17.22 -4.53
C LYS A 185 -1.44 17.44 -5.44
N ASP A 186 -0.30 17.82 -4.89
CA ASP A 186 0.93 18.01 -5.66
C ASP A 186 1.52 16.66 -6.08
N LEU A 187 1.40 15.63 -5.25
CA LEU A 187 1.79 14.28 -5.63
C LEU A 187 0.93 13.73 -6.77
N ASN A 188 -0.39 13.99 -6.77
CA ASN A 188 -1.25 13.68 -7.91
C ASN A 188 -0.76 14.34 -9.19
N LYS A 189 -0.38 15.62 -9.15
CA LYS A 189 0.20 16.33 -10.31
C LYS A 189 1.53 15.71 -10.75
N LEU A 190 2.39 15.30 -9.81
CA LEU A 190 3.66 14.63 -10.15
C LEU A 190 3.41 13.30 -10.87
N TYR A 191 2.49 12.47 -10.38
CA TYR A 191 2.11 11.26 -11.11
C TYR A 191 1.58 11.60 -12.50
N ASN A 192 0.63 12.52 -12.60
CA ASN A 192 0.05 12.91 -13.89
C ASN A 192 1.06 13.47 -14.87
N SER A 193 2.11 14.14 -14.41
CA SER A 193 3.16 14.71 -15.26
C SER A 193 4.31 13.76 -15.59
N SER A 194 4.35 12.56 -14.99
CA SER A 194 5.45 11.59 -15.18
C SER A 194 5.02 10.42 -16.07
N LYS A 195 5.92 9.94 -16.94
CA LYS A 195 5.70 8.75 -17.77
C LYS A 195 5.81 7.47 -16.96
N PHE A 196 6.86 7.36 -16.15
CA PHE A 196 7.19 6.16 -15.39
C PHE A 196 7.37 6.47 -13.89
N VAL A 197 6.86 5.60 -13.03
CA VAL A 197 7.23 5.58 -11.60
C VAL A 197 8.14 4.39 -11.34
N LEU A 198 9.34 4.66 -10.84
CA LEU A 198 10.37 3.64 -10.61
C LEU A 198 10.25 3.10 -9.18
N LEU A 199 9.95 1.83 -9.04
CA LEU A 199 9.73 1.14 -7.78
C LEU A 199 10.56 -0.16 -7.72
N PRO A 200 11.91 -0.06 -7.63
CA PRO A 200 12.76 -1.25 -7.59
C PRO A 200 12.79 -1.92 -6.21
N SER A 201 11.85 -1.59 -5.34
CA SER A 201 11.76 -2.15 -3.99
C SER A 201 11.83 -3.68 -4.00
N LYS A 202 12.61 -4.26 -3.08
CA LYS A 202 12.70 -5.71 -2.88
C LYS A 202 11.43 -6.30 -2.28
N ALA A 203 10.76 -5.52 -1.43
CA ALA A 203 9.52 -5.93 -0.75
C ALA A 203 8.63 -4.71 -0.50
N GLU A 204 7.33 -4.96 -0.54
CA GLU A 204 6.27 -4.01 -0.21
C GLU A 204 5.11 -4.76 0.45
N GLY A 205 4.34 -4.09 1.30
CA GLY A 205 3.05 -4.59 1.74
C GLY A 205 2.02 -4.56 0.60
N ILE A 206 1.83 -3.38 -0.02
CA ILE A 206 1.02 -3.17 -1.23
C ILE A 206 1.83 -2.49 -2.34
N GLY A 207 2.68 -1.51 -2.01
CA GLY A 207 3.33 -0.66 -3.00
C GLY A 207 2.39 0.42 -3.53
N LEU A 208 1.81 1.21 -2.64
CA LEU A 208 0.81 2.25 -3.01
C LEU A 208 1.26 3.15 -4.17
N PRO A 209 2.54 3.59 -4.27
CA PRO A 209 2.97 4.40 -5.42
C PRO A 209 2.77 3.73 -6.78
N MET A 210 2.80 2.40 -6.84
CA MET A 210 2.48 1.64 -8.07
C MET A 210 1.01 1.78 -8.43
N ILE A 211 0.12 1.62 -7.45
CA ILE A 211 -1.33 1.74 -7.62
C ILE A 211 -1.72 3.17 -7.97
N GLU A 212 -1.23 4.14 -7.20
CA GLU A 212 -1.46 5.57 -7.41
C GLU A 212 -0.97 6.02 -8.79
N GLY A 213 0.21 5.54 -9.21
CA GLY A 213 0.76 5.79 -10.54
C GLY A 213 -0.17 5.30 -11.65
N MET A 214 -0.64 4.05 -11.58
CA MET A 214 -1.56 3.49 -12.58
C MET A 214 -2.89 4.26 -12.65
N ILE A 215 -3.43 4.70 -11.53
CA ILE A 215 -4.65 5.54 -11.49
C ILE A 215 -4.43 6.86 -12.25
N CYS A 216 -3.24 7.43 -12.17
CA CYS A 216 -2.88 8.67 -12.87
C CYS A 216 -2.33 8.46 -14.30
N GLY A 217 -2.33 7.24 -14.80
CA GLY A 217 -1.78 6.90 -16.11
C GLY A 217 -0.25 6.98 -16.17
N THR A 218 0.43 6.74 -15.06
CA THR A 218 1.89 6.63 -14.95
C THR A 218 2.24 5.14 -14.87
N ILE A 219 3.14 4.70 -15.73
CA ILE A 219 3.50 3.28 -15.83
C ILE A 219 4.48 2.92 -14.72
N PRO A 220 4.17 1.96 -13.83
CA PRO A 220 5.13 1.51 -12.84
C PRO A 220 6.18 0.60 -13.46
N VAL A 221 7.44 0.77 -13.06
CA VAL A 221 8.54 -0.17 -13.36
C VAL A 221 8.97 -0.78 -12.04
N THR A 222 8.75 -2.09 -11.90
CA THR A 222 8.95 -2.84 -10.66
C THR A 222 9.89 -4.03 -10.88
N CYS A 223 10.34 -4.67 -9.80
CA CYS A 223 11.30 -5.77 -9.87
C CYS A 223 10.66 -7.13 -9.57
N SER A 224 11.18 -8.17 -10.23
CA SER A 224 10.66 -9.55 -10.18
C SER A 224 10.77 -10.21 -8.81
N ASP A 225 11.70 -9.79 -7.97
CA ASP A 225 11.86 -10.29 -6.60
C ASP A 225 10.91 -9.61 -5.58
N ASN A 226 10.14 -8.61 -6.02
CA ASN A 226 9.05 -8.03 -5.25
C ASN A 226 7.75 -8.82 -5.51
N LEU A 227 7.38 -9.70 -4.58
CA LEU A 227 6.20 -10.56 -4.73
C LEU A 227 4.88 -9.77 -4.77
N THR A 228 4.83 -8.61 -4.13
CA THR A 228 3.67 -7.72 -4.18
C THR A 228 3.50 -7.09 -5.57
N ALA A 229 4.59 -6.78 -6.26
CA ALA A 229 4.53 -6.30 -7.63
C ALA A 229 3.87 -7.33 -8.56
N ARG A 230 4.13 -8.64 -8.33
CA ARG A 230 3.47 -9.71 -9.11
C ARG A 230 1.96 -9.82 -8.86
N GLU A 231 1.48 -9.35 -7.71
CA GLU A 231 0.06 -9.36 -7.37
C GLU A 231 -0.71 -8.21 -8.06
N PHE A 232 -0.10 -7.03 -8.15
CA PHE A 232 -0.79 -5.81 -8.57
C PHE A 232 -0.32 -5.23 -9.91
N SER A 233 0.82 -5.66 -10.43
CA SER A 233 1.39 -5.18 -11.68
C SER A 233 1.43 -6.29 -12.72
N PRO A 234 1.10 -6.02 -14.00
CA PRO A 234 1.26 -7.01 -15.05
C PRO A 234 2.74 -7.31 -15.29
N SER A 235 3.03 -8.51 -15.81
CA SER A 235 4.40 -8.96 -16.10
C SER A 235 5.16 -8.01 -17.03
N GLU A 236 4.45 -7.31 -17.91
CA GLU A 236 5.00 -6.31 -18.83
C GLU A 236 5.69 -5.14 -18.14
N PHE A 237 5.32 -4.84 -16.89
CA PHE A 237 5.89 -3.74 -16.09
C PHE A 237 6.96 -4.21 -15.11
N ILE A 238 7.27 -5.52 -15.13
CA ILE A 238 8.20 -6.15 -14.19
C ILE A 238 9.50 -6.51 -14.92
N CYS A 239 10.65 -6.25 -14.27
CA CYS A 239 11.99 -6.56 -14.77
C CYS A 239 12.88 -7.17 -13.67
N GLU A 240 14.04 -7.69 -14.03
CA GLU A 240 15.02 -8.15 -13.05
C GLU A 240 15.60 -6.99 -12.23
N PRO A 241 15.97 -7.22 -10.95
CA PRO A 241 16.44 -6.17 -10.04
C PRO A 241 17.91 -5.76 -10.30
N ASN A 242 18.18 -5.30 -11.51
CA ASN A 242 19.46 -4.74 -11.89
C ASN A 242 19.29 -3.55 -12.85
N ALA A 243 20.28 -2.67 -12.88
CA ALA A 243 20.20 -1.42 -13.61
C ALA A 243 19.95 -1.61 -15.11
N GLN A 244 20.60 -2.58 -15.74
CA GLN A 244 20.44 -2.80 -17.18
C GLN A 244 19.04 -3.32 -17.53
N SER A 245 18.48 -4.22 -16.72
CA SER A 245 17.12 -4.72 -16.92
C SER A 245 16.06 -3.64 -16.75
N ILE A 246 16.26 -2.72 -15.80
CA ILE A 246 15.39 -1.55 -15.62
C ILE A 246 15.45 -0.64 -16.86
N VAL A 247 16.65 -0.33 -17.36
CA VAL A 247 16.83 0.49 -18.56
C VAL A 247 16.16 -0.16 -19.76
N ASN A 248 16.42 -1.44 -20.00
CA ASN A 248 15.81 -2.18 -21.11
C ASN A 248 14.28 -2.19 -21.03
N LYS A 249 13.73 -2.35 -19.82
CA LYS A 249 12.29 -2.32 -19.59
C LYS A 249 11.70 -0.94 -19.89
N ILE A 250 12.35 0.13 -19.47
CA ILE A 250 11.92 1.51 -19.77
C ILE A 250 11.91 1.75 -21.29
N GLU A 251 12.97 1.32 -22.00
CA GLU A 251 13.05 1.47 -23.46
C GLU A 251 11.96 0.67 -24.19
N GLU A 252 11.68 -0.56 -23.73
CA GLU A 252 10.59 -1.39 -24.24
C GLU A 252 9.24 -0.70 -24.07
N LEU A 253 8.95 -0.21 -22.85
CA LEU A 253 7.69 0.46 -22.56
C LEU A 253 7.53 1.80 -23.26
N ASP A 254 8.61 2.55 -23.45
CA ASP A 254 8.57 3.86 -24.12
C ASP A 254 8.31 3.74 -25.63
N LYS A 255 8.72 2.65 -26.27
CA LYS A 255 8.41 2.35 -27.67
C LYS A 255 6.92 2.18 -27.95
N GLU A 256 6.20 1.63 -26.97
CA GLU A 256 4.75 1.38 -27.05
C GLU A 256 3.99 2.18 -25.99
N TYR A 257 4.47 3.38 -25.66
CA TYR A 257 4.06 4.13 -24.49
C TYR A 257 2.55 4.30 -24.36
N GLU A 258 1.84 4.72 -25.41
CA GLU A 258 0.40 4.97 -25.33
C GLU A 258 -0.38 3.68 -25.04
N THR A 259 -0.03 2.57 -25.67
CA THR A 259 -0.64 1.25 -25.41
C THR A 259 -0.40 0.80 -23.98
N LYS A 260 0.82 0.96 -23.46
CA LYS A 260 1.17 0.56 -22.08
C LYS A 260 0.55 1.52 -21.05
N ARG A 261 0.41 2.79 -21.38
CA ARG A 261 -0.32 3.76 -20.55
C ARG A 261 -1.81 3.40 -20.45
N GLU A 262 -2.46 3.02 -21.54
CA GLU A 262 -3.86 2.55 -21.52
C GLU A 262 -4.02 1.30 -20.65
N MET A 263 -3.08 0.35 -20.71
CA MET A 263 -3.06 -0.82 -19.83
C MET A 263 -2.96 -0.41 -18.36
N ALA A 264 -2.05 0.52 -18.02
CA ALA A 264 -1.92 1.05 -16.66
C ALA A 264 -3.21 1.72 -16.19
N LEU A 265 -3.85 2.54 -17.02
CA LEU A 265 -5.11 3.20 -16.69
C LEU A 265 -6.26 2.21 -16.44
N LYS A 266 -6.41 1.17 -17.25
CA LYS A 266 -7.44 0.13 -17.04
C LYS A 266 -7.25 -0.56 -15.70
N LEU A 267 -6.01 -0.87 -15.31
CA LEU A 267 -5.70 -1.42 -13.99
C LEU A 267 -5.96 -0.38 -12.89
N GLY A 268 -5.58 0.87 -13.12
CA GLY A 268 -5.84 1.97 -12.21
C GLY A 268 -7.33 2.14 -11.90
N GLU A 269 -8.21 2.09 -12.89
CA GLU A 269 -9.67 2.14 -12.72
C GLU A 269 -10.18 0.97 -11.85
N LYS A 270 -9.69 -0.25 -12.12
CA LYS A 270 -10.01 -1.42 -11.29
C LYS A 270 -9.57 -1.21 -9.85
N TYR A 271 -8.34 -0.74 -9.62
CA TYR A 271 -7.80 -0.55 -8.28
C TYR A 271 -8.44 0.62 -7.55
N LYS A 272 -8.85 1.67 -8.25
CA LYS A 272 -9.60 2.78 -7.66
C LYS A 272 -10.88 2.31 -6.98
N ILE A 273 -11.57 1.32 -7.56
CA ILE A 273 -12.75 0.69 -6.97
C ILE A 273 -12.36 -0.27 -5.84
N GLN A 274 -11.38 -1.12 -6.09
CA GLN A 274 -10.97 -2.19 -5.16
C GLN A 274 -10.36 -1.65 -3.87
N PHE A 275 -9.65 -0.52 -3.94
CA PHE A 275 -9.01 0.15 -2.82
C PHE A 275 -9.82 1.37 -2.30
N ASP A 276 -11.04 1.55 -2.78
CA ASP A 276 -11.95 2.59 -2.27
C ASP A 276 -12.30 2.35 -0.80
N LYS A 277 -12.34 3.43 -0.02
CA LYS A 277 -12.61 3.37 1.42
C LYS A 277 -13.94 2.71 1.78
N LYS A 278 -14.97 2.89 0.96
CA LYS A 278 -16.28 2.25 1.16
C LYS A 278 -16.21 0.75 0.87
N THR A 279 -15.49 0.36 -0.19
CA THR A 279 -15.23 -1.05 -0.51
C THR A 279 -14.43 -1.73 0.60
N ILE A 280 -13.38 -1.10 1.11
CA ILE A 280 -12.58 -1.64 2.22
C ILE A 280 -13.41 -1.78 3.49
N ALA A 281 -14.18 -0.74 3.86
CA ALA A 281 -15.09 -0.82 5.02
C ALA A 281 -16.12 -1.96 4.85
N LYS A 282 -16.68 -2.12 3.64
CA LYS A 282 -17.59 -3.24 3.35
C LYS A 282 -16.93 -4.59 3.55
N ASN A 283 -15.69 -4.79 3.08
CA ASN A 283 -14.97 -6.04 3.26
C ASN A 283 -14.74 -6.38 4.75
N ILE A 284 -14.48 -5.35 5.59
CA ILE A 284 -14.38 -5.54 7.05
C ILE A 284 -15.73 -5.98 7.63
N ILE A 285 -16.83 -5.35 7.23
CA ILE A 285 -18.19 -5.71 7.67
C ILE A 285 -18.59 -7.10 7.18
N ASP A 286 -18.18 -7.50 5.99
CA ASP A 286 -18.47 -8.83 5.45
C ASP A 286 -17.79 -9.95 6.28
N ILE A 287 -16.58 -9.74 6.79
CA ILE A 287 -15.94 -10.67 7.74
C ILE A 287 -16.80 -10.77 9.01
N PHE A 288 -17.16 -9.64 9.62
CA PHE A 288 -18.00 -9.61 10.81
C PHE A 288 -19.32 -10.37 10.62
N ASN A 289 -19.97 -10.18 9.49
CA ASN A 289 -21.26 -10.84 9.20
C ASN A 289 -21.11 -12.35 8.93
N SER A 290 -20.03 -12.77 8.26
CA SER A 290 -19.83 -14.18 7.89
C SER A 290 -19.49 -15.09 9.07
N GLU A 291 -18.92 -14.54 10.12
CA GLU A 291 -18.47 -15.32 11.29
C GLU A 291 -19.50 -15.28 12.44
N LYS A 292 -20.54 -14.43 12.35
CA LYS A 292 -21.67 -14.40 13.30
C LYS A 292 -22.82 -15.35 12.92
N ASN A 293 -22.82 -15.88 11.69
CA ASN A 293 -23.78 -16.87 11.20
C ASN A 293 -23.19 -18.28 11.27
#